data_b65f796cb04b266ba204e18f444b2e8e
#
_entry.id   b65f796cb04b266ba204e18f444b2e8e
#
_cell.length_a   1.000
_cell.length_b   1.000
_cell.length_c   1.000
_cell.angle_alpha   90.00
_cell.angle_beta   90.00
_cell.angle_gamma   90.00
#
_symmetry.space_group_name_H-M   'P 1'
#
loop_
_entity.id
_entity.type
_entity.pdbx_description
1 polymer ?
#
loop_
_entity_poly.entity_id
_entity_poly.type
_entity_poly.pdbx_seq_one_letter_code
_entity_poly.pdbx_strand_id
1 'polypeptide(L)'
;MKKRWLAVVLAGALAGASLAGCSGPGPQGPIISPEDPIEEEVTINFWGWGDLAEQQNYQTLVNQFMAEEGNENITVIYRGINSATYMTTLRASSRNLPELFYMPDYDFLEWVSAGSLKDISAYVEEEELSQLWPQAVDEYYYNPDTATLGQSEGAGLYGLPKDLGPFTLVYNKSLLDARIEQKGLNADEIYAEYLTPTKAMTWEKFRTLLKMLVNDANNDGTPDDSVYGISHYEIETAVYSNNANFFNDDASEQRITDQNFIDALQFIADLTLVDHVMVPSALQSDMDGFTRFVNQQCIFSFMGPWDCAQFWGFDIPFTYNILPVPYNGENPDAMSTAWVGSMGYCVSARANSLQTAAAMRLAKYLCMNEEAQREFYELGQQVPNLVSMATDEYLNDTQGLLEGKDPADRSVWVDTINGTSDTDRIGGKVRPRYYTYSSGWYDDFLTYIDEQGLWTGERTAEQICKAYAPSFQSVLTEMKANLG
;
A
#
# COMPACT_ATOMS: atom_id res chain seq x y z
N MET A 1 -8.56 50.62 -26.14
CA MET A 1 -9.78 50.05 -25.58
C MET A 1 -9.38 48.80 -24.80
N LYS A 2 -9.33 48.94 -23.49
CA LYS A 2 -8.90 47.88 -22.56
C LYS A 2 -10.11 47.00 -22.21
N LYS A 3 -10.09 45.73 -22.61
CA LYS A 3 -11.07 44.75 -22.11
C LYS A 3 -10.45 44.06 -20.90
N ARG A 4 -10.97 44.39 -19.74
CA ARG A 4 -10.76 43.63 -18.48
C ARG A 4 -11.60 42.35 -18.56
N TRP A 5 -10.95 41.21 -18.47
CA TRP A 5 -11.60 39.93 -18.16
C TRP A 5 -11.63 39.80 -16.65
N LEU A 6 -12.84 39.79 -16.09
CA LEU A 6 -13.09 39.34 -14.72
C LEU A 6 -12.98 37.83 -14.73
N ALA A 7 -11.99 37.30 -14.04
CA ALA A 7 -11.99 35.91 -13.60
C ALA A 7 -13.03 35.77 -12.47
N VAL A 8 -14.09 35.05 -12.74
CA VAL A 8 -15.04 34.60 -11.72
C VAL A 8 -14.42 33.38 -11.06
N VAL A 9 -13.91 33.54 -9.86
CA VAL A 9 -13.54 32.44 -8.97
C VAL A 9 -14.87 31.80 -8.54
N LEU A 10 -15.23 30.69 -9.15
CA LEU A 10 -16.21 29.77 -8.59
C LEU A 10 -15.50 29.01 -7.47
N ALA A 11 -15.61 29.50 -6.25
CA ALA A 11 -15.40 28.68 -5.08
C ALA A 11 -16.50 27.62 -5.08
N GLY A 12 -16.17 26.43 -5.54
CA GLY A 12 -16.97 25.25 -5.36
C GLY A 12 -16.92 24.86 -3.88
N ALA A 13 -17.86 25.38 -3.10
CA ALA A 13 -18.19 24.79 -1.83
C ALA A 13 -18.70 23.36 -2.13
N LEU A 14 -17.82 22.38 -2.09
CA LEU A 14 -18.20 20.99 -1.83
C LEU A 14 -18.81 21.00 -0.42
N ALA A 15 -20.13 21.18 -0.40
CA ALA A 15 -20.91 20.88 0.78
C ALA A 15 -20.60 19.41 1.10
N GLY A 16 -19.82 19.19 2.15
CA GLY A 16 -19.75 17.90 2.82
C GLY A 16 -21.20 17.52 3.12
N ALA A 17 -21.74 16.60 2.34
CA ALA A 17 -22.96 15.94 2.72
C ALA A 17 -22.59 15.17 4.00
N SER A 18 -22.79 15.84 5.15
CA SER A 18 -22.79 15.19 6.44
C SER A 18 -23.65 13.94 6.31
N LEU A 19 -23.06 12.78 6.47
CA LEU A 19 -23.74 11.50 6.68
C LEU A 19 -24.47 11.50 8.04
N ALA A 20 -25.08 12.60 8.41
CA ALA A 20 -25.97 12.71 9.56
C ALA A 20 -27.27 11.97 9.25
N GLY A 21 -27.16 10.68 9.10
CA GLY A 21 -28.27 9.75 9.20
C GLY A 21 -28.19 9.10 10.56
N CYS A 22 -28.74 9.75 11.59
CA CYS A 22 -29.04 9.12 12.86
C CYS A 22 -29.94 7.89 12.62
N SER A 23 -29.33 6.75 12.48
CA SER A 23 -29.90 5.48 12.89
C SER A 23 -28.75 4.70 13.53
N GLY A 24 -28.73 4.70 14.86
CA GLY A 24 -27.91 3.76 15.61
C GLY A 24 -28.10 2.35 15.06
N PRO A 25 -27.16 1.42 15.29
CA PRO A 25 -27.26 0.07 14.79
C PRO A 25 -28.66 -0.44 15.16
N GLY A 26 -29.44 -0.82 14.15
CA GLY A 26 -30.73 -1.49 14.39
C GLY A 26 -30.46 -2.73 15.26
N PRO A 27 -31.47 -3.28 15.94
CA PRO A 27 -31.29 -4.43 16.81
C PRO A 27 -30.52 -5.50 16.01
N GLN A 28 -29.30 -5.79 16.46
CA GLN A 28 -28.50 -6.86 15.86
C GLN A 28 -29.31 -8.14 16.09
N GLY A 29 -29.65 -8.86 15.01
CA GLY A 29 -30.27 -10.17 15.10
C GLY A 29 -29.33 -11.13 15.85
N PRO A 30 -29.79 -12.36 16.12
CA PRO A 30 -28.94 -13.36 16.78
C PRO A 30 -27.64 -13.54 15.99
N ILE A 31 -26.52 -13.67 16.70
CA ILE A 31 -25.23 -14.03 16.11
C ILE A 31 -25.36 -15.46 15.60
N ILE A 32 -25.10 -15.66 14.31
CA ILE A 32 -24.95 -16.98 13.67
C ILE A 32 -23.45 -17.15 13.43
N SER A 33 -22.87 -18.20 13.99
CA SER A 33 -21.44 -18.49 13.77
C SER A 33 -21.19 -18.77 12.29
N PRO A 34 -20.09 -18.28 11.71
CA PRO A 34 -19.69 -18.65 10.36
C PRO A 34 -19.38 -20.15 10.23
N GLU A 35 -19.11 -20.84 11.33
CA GLU A 35 -18.86 -22.30 11.38
C GLU A 35 -20.15 -23.13 11.44
N ASP A 36 -21.29 -22.52 11.82
CA ASP A 36 -22.57 -23.23 11.90
C ASP A 36 -23.10 -23.54 10.48
N PRO A 37 -23.81 -24.69 10.29
CA PRO A 37 -24.44 -25.00 9.00
C PRO A 37 -25.39 -23.88 8.55
N ILE A 38 -25.21 -23.41 7.33
CA ILE A 38 -26.14 -22.47 6.69
C ILE A 38 -27.20 -23.28 5.95
N GLU A 39 -28.37 -23.44 6.59
CA GLU A 39 -29.47 -24.26 6.07
C GLU A 39 -30.37 -23.53 5.07
N GLU A 40 -30.41 -22.19 5.14
CA GLU A 40 -31.23 -21.35 4.25
C GLU A 40 -30.37 -20.77 3.12
N GLU A 41 -30.95 -20.67 1.92
CA GLU A 41 -30.28 -20.01 0.79
C GLU A 41 -29.97 -18.56 1.14
N VAL A 42 -28.72 -18.16 0.95
CA VAL A 42 -28.24 -16.80 1.18
C VAL A 42 -27.41 -16.31 0.01
N THR A 43 -27.68 -15.10 -0.42
CA THR A 43 -26.86 -14.42 -1.44
C THR A 43 -26.14 -13.25 -0.79
N ILE A 44 -24.82 -13.17 -1.01
CA ILE A 44 -23.98 -12.03 -0.63
C ILE A 44 -23.30 -11.44 -1.86
N ASN A 45 -23.21 -10.11 -1.90
CA ASN A 45 -22.40 -9.40 -2.85
C ASN A 45 -21.03 -9.18 -2.24
N PHE A 46 -19.99 -9.50 -2.98
CA PHE A 46 -18.61 -9.25 -2.61
C PHE A 46 -17.95 -8.31 -3.62
N TRP A 47 -17.51 -7.14 -3.17
CA TRP A 47 -16.81 -6.17 -4.03
C TRP A 47 -15.33 -6.09 -3.65
N GLY A 48 -14.48 -6.33 -4.66
CA GLY A 48 -13.05 -6.15 -4.57
C GLY A 48 -12.52 -5.19 -5.63
N TRP A 49 -11.29 -4.77 -5.48
CA TRP A 49 -10.61 -4.03 -6.54
C TRP A 49 -9.40 -4.80 -7.07
N GLY A 50 -8.79 -4.29 -8.13
CA GLY A 50 -7.57 -4.80 -8.70
C GLY A 50 -7.51 -4.61 -10.21
N ASP A 51 -6.43 -5.05 -10.79
CA ASP A 51 -6.32 -5.23 -12.23
C ASP A 51 -7.14 -6.43 -12.72
N LEU A 52 -7.10 -6.68 -14.02
CA LEU A 52 -7.89 -7.78 -14.60
C LEU A 52 -7.42 -9.16 -14.09
N ALA A 53 -6.11 -9.36 -13.88
CA ALA A 53 -5.58 -10.63 -13.40
C ALA A 53 -6.02 -10.88 -11.95
N GLU A 54 -5.90 -9.88 -11.09
CA GLU A 54 -6.36 -9.95 -9.71
C GLU A 54 -7.87 -10.25 -9.63
N GLN A 55 -8.70 -9.54 -10.43
CA GLN A 55 -10.13 -9.79 -10.46
C GLN A 55 -10.47 -11.23 -10.89
N GLN A 56 -9.75 -11.80 -11.85
CA GLN A 56 -9.93 -13.18 -12.30
C GLN A 56 -9.53 -14.19 -11.22
N ASN A 57 -8.43 -13.94 -10.52
CA ASN A 57 -7.96 -14.77 -9.42
C ASN A 57 -9.00 -14.83 -8.30
N TYR A 58 -9.53 -13.67 -7.89
CA TYR A 58 -10.60 -13.64 -6.88
C TYR A 58 -11.89 -14.32 -7.33
N GLN A 59 -12.27 -14.19 -8.59
CA GLN A 59 -13.43 -14.93 -9.11
C GLN A 59 -13.21 -16.44 -9.04
N THR A 60 -12.00 -16.92 -9.30
CA THR A 60 -11.65 -18.34 -9.18
C THR A 60 -11.79 -18.81 -7.73
N LEU A 61 -11.19 -18.10 -6.78
CA LEU A 61 -11.28 -18.45 -5.35
C LEU A 61 -12.71 -18.40 -4.81
N VAL A 62 -13.51 -17.43 -5.24
CA VAL A 62 -14.95 -17.36 -4.90
C VAL A 62 -15.71 -18.58 -5.43
N ASN A 63 -15.40 -19.04 -6.66
CA ASN A 63 -16.03 -20.23 -7.22
C ASN A 63 -15.61 -21.51 -6.47
N GLN A 64 -14.35 -21.59 -6.03
CA GLN A 64 -13.86 -22.71 -5.20
C GLN A 64 -14.56 -22.72 -3.85
N PHE A 65 -14.63 -21.57 -3.16
CA PHE A 65 -15.36 -21.42 -1.91
C PHE A 65 -16.82 -21.91 -2.03
N MET A 66 -17.53 -21.52 -3.07
CA MET A 66 -18.92 -21.98 -3.29
C MET A 66 -19.02 -23.48 -3.60
N ALA A 67 -17.93 -24.10 -4.04
CA ALA A 67 -17.89 -25.54 -4.34
C ALA A 67 -17.49 -26.41 -3.13
N GLU A 68 -17.03 -25.79 -2.03
CA GLU A 68 -16.68 -26.51 -0.79
C GLU A 68 -17.93 -27.11 -0.12
N GLU A 69 -17.74 -28.25 0.51
CA GLU A 69 -18.77 -28.91 1.32
C GLU A 69 -19.25 -27.99 2.46
N GLY A 70 -20.55 -27.81 2.58
CA GLY A 70 -21.17 -26.93 3.58
C GLY A 70 -21.47 -25.51 3.09
N ASN A 71 -21.07 -25.15 1.86
CA ASN A 71 -21.35 -23.86 1.25
C ASN A 71 -22.45 -23.92 0.15
N GLU A 72 -23.17 -25.04 0.02
CA GLU A 72 -24.14 -25.28 -1.07
C GLU A 72 -25.30 -24.27 -1.07
N ASN A 73 -25.60 -23.69 0.09
CA ASN A 73 -26.66 -22.69 0.25
C ASN A 73 -26.13 -21.24 0.15
N ILE A 74 -24.83 -21.04 -0.07
CA ILE A 74 -24.22 -19.71 -0.20
C ILE A 74 -24.00 -19.38 -1.67
N THR A 75 -24.60 -18.28 -2.14
CA THR A 75 -24.30 -17.71 -3.44
C THR A 75 -23.51 -16.43 -3.25
N VAL A 76 -22.32 -16.35 -3.84
CA VAL A 76 -21.49 -15.15 -3.82
C VAL A 76 -21.52 -14.49 -5.21
N ILE A 77 -21.92 -13.23 -5.26
CA ILE A 77 -21.85 -12.40 -6.48
C ILE A 77 -20.62 -11.51 -6.34
N TYR A 78 -19.51 -11.96 -6.92
CA TYR A 78 -18.27 -11.18 -6.92
C TYR A 78 -18.30 -10.09 -7.98
N ARG A 79 -17.85 -8.90 -7.62
CA ARG A 79 -17.65 -7.77 -8.51
C ARG A 79 -16.25 -7.18 -8.32
N GLY A 80 -15.36 -7.45 -9.28
CA GLY A 80 -14.08 -6.77 -9.40
C GLY A 80 -14.27 -5.36 -9.99
N ILE A 81 -13.64 -4.36 -9.39
CA ILE A 81 -13.72 -2.95 -9.81
C ILE A 81 -12.28 -2.45 -9.98
N ASN A 82 -12.05 -1.64 -11.00
CA ASN A 82 -10.74 -1.01 -11.18
C ASN A 82 -10.38 -0.15 -9.96
N SER A 83 -9.13 -0.25 -9.48
CA SER A 83 -8.66 0.42 -8.28
C SER A 83 -8.88 1.93 -8.31
N ALA A 84 -8.64 2.60 -9.43
CA ALA A 84 -8.80 4.05 -9.57
C ALA A 84 -10.25 4.53 -9.38
N THR A 85 -11.25 3.65 -9.54
CA THR A 85 -12.68 4.00 -9.41
C THR A 85 -13.38 3.33 -8.24
N TYR A 86 -12.69 2.44 -7.54
CA TYR A 86 -13.27 1.60 -6.49
C TYR A 86 -13.91 2.43 -5.37
N MET A 87 -13.12 3.30 -4.71
CA MET A 87 -13.61 4.10 -3.57
C MET A 87 -14.72 5.06 -3.97
N THR A 88 -14.64 5.67 -5.17
CA THR A 88 -15.72 6.51 -5.70
C THR A 88 -17.00 5.70 -5.89
N THR A 89 -16.89 4.47 -6.42
CA THR A 89 -18.04 3.56 -6.61
C THR A 89 -18.63 3.12 -5.26
N LEU A 90 -17.77 2.78 -4.30
CA LEU A 90 -18.20 2.37 -2.97
C LEU A 90 -18.91 3.52 -2.23
N ARG A 91 -18.35 4.75 -2.27
CA ARG A 91 -18.98 5.96 -1.70
C ARG A 91 -20.33 6.26 -2.35
N ALA A 92 -20.44 6.14 -3.68
CA ALA A 92 -21.71 6.32 -4.38
C ALA A 92 -22.76 5.27 -3.97
N SER A 93 -22.33 4.11 -3.48
CA SER A 93 -23.17 3.00 -3.03
C SER A 93 -23.39 2.97 -1.50
N SER A 94 -22.99 3.98 -0.77
CA SER A 94 -23.00 4.01 0.72
C SER A 94 -24.36 3.69 1.36
N ARG A 95 -25.47 3.87 0.64
CA ARG A 95 -26.81 3.48 1.09
C ARG A 95 -27.15 2.01 0.87
N ASN A 96 -26.45 1.33 -0.03
CA ASN A 96 -26.64 -0.06 -0.43
C ASN A 96 -25.27 -0.70 -0.65
N LEU A 97 -24.47 -0.76 0.42
CA LEU A 97 -23.18 -1.43 0.40
C LEU A 97 -23.35 -2.93 0.14
N PRO A 98 -22.40 -3.57 -0.58
CA PRO A 98 -22.33 -5.02 -0.62
C PRO A 98 -22.15 -5.59 0.80
N GLU A 99 -22.50 -6.84 0.99
CA GLU A 99 -22.38 -7.51 2.28
C GLU A 99 -20.92 -7.66 2.72
N LEU A 100 -20.01 -7.95 1.76
CA LEU A 100 -18.56 -8.03 1.94
C LEU A 100 -17.85 -7.12 0.94
N PHE A 101 -16.83 -6.40 1.37
CA PHE A 101 -16.06 -5.53 0.49
C PHE A 101 -14.68 -5.21 1.02
N TYR A 102 -13.78 -4.81 0.12
CA TYR A 102 -12.46 -4.30 0.50
C TYR A 102 -12.58 -2.92 1.11
N MET A 103 -11.87 -2.72 2.20
CA MET A 103 -11.68 -1.42 2.82
C MET A 103 -10.17 -1.16 2.98
N PRO A 104 -9.61 -0.19 2.25
CA PRO A 104 -8.22 0.17 2.44
C PRO A 104 -8.01 0.81 3.82
N ASP A 105 -6.85 0.58 4.40
CA ASP A 105 -6.41 1.11 5.68
C ASP A 105 -6.56 2.64 5.78
N TYR A 106 -6.22 3.35 4.71
CA TYR A 106 -6.23 4.82 4.65
C TYR A 106 -7.63 5.48 4.62
N ASP A 107 -8.68 4.73 4.38
CA ASP A 107 -10.08 5.21 4.44
C ASP A 107 -10.88 4.53 5.57
N PHE A 108 -10.30 3.54 6.25
CA PHE A 108 -10.99 2.71 7.24
C PHE A 108 -11.59 3.53 8.38
N LEU A 109 -10.85 4.49 8.94
CA LEU A 109 -11.31 5.29 10.08
C LEU A 109 -12.58 6.09 9.75
N GLU A 110 -12.67 6.69 8.55
CA GLU A 110 -13.88 7.41 8.11
C GLU A 110 -15.10 6.47 8.08
N TRP A 111 -14.93 5.26 7.55
CA TRP A 111 -16.03 4.33 7.36
C TRP A 111 -16.49 3.65 8.67
N VAL A 112 -15.55 3.31 9.53
CA VAL A 112 -15.87 2.68 10.82
C VAL A 112 -16.51 3.69 11.78
N SER A 113 -15.98 4.92 11.86
CA SER A 113 -16.56 5.98 12.70
C SER A 113 -17.96 6.42 12.23
N ALA A 114 -18.21 6.36 10.92
CA ALA A 114 -19.54 6.61 10.35
C ALA A 114 -20.54 5.45 10.61
N GLY A 115 -20.14 4.37 11.29
CA GLY A 115 -21.00 3.22 11.57
C GLY A 115 -21.39 2.42 10.32
N SER A 116 -20.59 2.48 9.25
CA SER A 116 -20.85 1.78 7.99
C SER A 116 -20.38 0.33 8.02
N LEU A 117 -19.45 0.00 8.92
CA LEU A 117 -18.84 -1.31 9.08
C LEU A 117 -19.45 -2.04 10.29
N LYS A 118 -19.54 -3.35 10.20
CA LYS A 118 -20.00 -4.22 11.29
C LYS A 118 -18.85 -4.59 12.19
N ASP A 119 -19.07 -4.54 13.50
CA ASP A 119 -18.19 -5.18 14.47
C ASP A 119 -18.26 -6.71 14.28
N ILE A 120 -17.12 -7.32 13.94
CA ILE A 120 -16.99 -8.74 13.65
C ILE A 120 -16.28 -9.51 14.77
N SER A 121 -15.99 -8.87 15.91
CA SER A 121 -15.29 -9.49 17.05
C SER A 121 -15.91 -10.80 17.53
N ALA A 122 -17.23 -10.93 17.43
CA ALA A 122 -17.95 -12.13 17.84
C ALA A 122 -17.94 -13.28 16.81
N TYR A 123 -17.31 -13.07 15.65
CA TYR A 123 -17.28 -14.04 14.55
C TYR A 123 -15.90 -14.64 14.30
N VAL A 124 -14.89 -14.23 15.06
CA VAL A 124 -13.49 -14.67 14.93
C VAL A 124 -12.91 -14.93 16.30
N GLU A 125 -12.25 -16.06 16.46
CA GLU A 125 -11.58 -16.43 17.70
C GLU A 125 -10.18 -15.82 17.77
N GLU A 126 -9.70 -15.51 18.97
CA GLU A 126 -8.35 -14.94 19.19
C GLU A 126 -7.26 -15.90 18.68
N GLU A 127 -7.48 -17.22 18.78
CA GLU A 127 -6.56 -18.22 18.26
C GLU A 127 -6.41 -18.16 16.73
N GLU A 128 -7.49 -17.85 16.01
CA GLU A 128 -7.46 -17.65 14.55
C GLU A 128 -6.67 -16.39 14.19
N LEU A 129 -6.94 -15.27 14.87
CA LEU A 129 -6.24 -14.01 14.65
C LEU A 129 -4.73 -14.12 14.96
N SER A 130 -4.35 -14.93 15.92
CA SER A 130 -2.95 -15.13 16.31
C SER A 130 -2.08 -15.80 15.23
N GLN A 131 -2.69 -16.37 14.20
CA GLN A 131 -2.01 -17.00 13.07
C GLN A 131 -1.64 -15.97 11.98
N LEU A 132 -2.24 -14.79 12.03
CA LEU A 132 -2.06 -13.72 11.05
C LEU A 132 -0.95 -12.75 11.48
N TRP A 133 -0.53 -11.89 10.56
CA TRP A 133 0.38 -10.79 10.87
C TRP A 133 -0.27 -9.85 11.90
N PRO A 134 0.30 -9.70 13.11
CA PRO A 134 -0.30 -8.86 14.16
C PRO A 134 -0.52 -7.42 13.71
N GLN A 135 0.41 -6.89 12.89
CA GLN A 135 0.34 -5.53 12.36
C GLN A 135 -0.88 -5.34 11.46
N ALA A 136 -1.17 -6.32 10.60
CA ALA A 136 -2.33 -6.26 9.69
C ALA A 136 -3.66 -6.38 10.44
N VAL A 137 -3.70 -7.21 11.48
CA VAL A 137 -4.89 -7.35 12.32
C VAL A 137 -5.16 -6.07 13.13
N ASP A 138 -4.10 -5.45 13.67
CA ASP A 138 -4.20 -4.24 14.49
C ASP A 138 -4.82 -3.06 13.73
N GLU A 139 -4.61 -2.96 12.43
CA GLU A 139 -5.14 -1.88 11.59
C GLU A 139 -6.67 -1.85 11.52
N TYR A 140 -7.34 -2.99 11.74
CA TYR A 140 -8.80 -3.11 11.65
C TYR A 140 -9.52 -3.14 13.00
N TYR A 141 -8.81 -2.84 14.08
CA TYR A 141 -9.41 -2.53 15.36
C TYR A 141 -9.80 -1.06 15.45
N TYR A 142 -10.97 -0.81 16.02
CA TYR A 142 -11.47 0.54 16.28
C TYR A 142 -12.15 0.61 17.64
N ASN A 143 -11.81 1.63 18.41
CA ASN A 143 -12.44 1.92 19.68
C ASN A 143 -13.45 3.07 19.52
N PRO A 144 -14.77 2.79 19.58
CA PRO A 144 -15.79 3.83 19.38
C PRO A 144 -15.85 4.86 20.52
N ASP A 145 -15.40 4.52 21.73
CA ASP A 145 -15.41 5.42 22.88
C ASP A 145 -14.33 6.50 22.79
N THR A 146 -13.21 6.18 22.17
CA THR A 146 -12.06 7.08 22.01
C THR A 146 -11.85 7.55 20.58
N ALA A 147 -12.60 7.00 19.63
CA ALA A 147 -12.45 7.23 18.19
C ALA A 147 -11.02 6.97 17.69
N THR A 148 -10.38 5.90 18.18
CA THR A 148 -9.00 5.54 17.84
C THR A 148 -8.91 4.18 17.17
N LEU A 149 -7.92 4.05 16.28
CA LEU A 149 -7.54 2.78 15.67
C LEU A 149 -6.57 2.02 16.57
N GLY A 150 -6.46 0.71 16.29
CA GLY A 150 -5.58 -0.20 16.99
C GLY A 150 -6.24 -0.92 18.17
N GLN A 151 -5.62 -2.03 18.56
CA GLN A 151 -6.10 -2.86 19.65
C GLN A 151 -5.98 -2.13 20.99
N SER A 152 -7.10 -1.95 21.69
CA SER A 152 -7.17 -1.31 22.99
C SER A 152 -8.37 -1.84 23.79
N GLU A 153 -8.44 -1.53 25.08
CA GLU A 153 -9.61 -1.89 25.89
C GLU A 153 -10.88 -1.23 25.32
N GLY A 154 -11.89 -2.03 24.99
CA GLY A 154 -13.15 -1.57 24.38
C GLY A 154 -13.10 -1.46 22.85
N ALA A 155 -11.98 -1.74 22.21
CA ALA A 155 -11.94 -1.78 20.74
C ALA A 155 -12.62 -3.05 20.20
N GLY A 156 -13.42 -2.88 19.14
CA GLY A 156 -13.96 -3.95 18.32
C GLY A 156 -13.12 -4.20 17.08
N LEU A 157 -13.23 -5.38 16.48
CA LEU A 157 -12.64 -5.71 15.18
C LEU A 157 -13.66 -5.47 14.08
N TYR A 158 -13.30 -4.76 13.01
CA TYR A 158 -14.23 -4.37 11.93
C TYR A 158 -13.80 -4.84 10.55
N GLY A 159 -12.69 -5.55 10.44
CA GLY A 159 -12.22 -6.17 9.20
C GLY A 159 -11.23 -7.28 9.46
N LEU A 160 -11.16 -8.26 8.55
CA LEU A 160 -10.07 -9.23 8.50
C LEU A 160 -9.06 -8.77 7.46
N PRO A 161 -7.74 -8.85 7.71
CA PRO A 161 -6.76 -8.44 6.73
C PRO A 161 -6.85 -9.27 5.45
N LYS A 162 -6.93 -8.59 4.31
CA LYS A 162 -6.81 -9.23 2.99
C LYS A 162 -5.37 -9.61 2.74
N ASP A 163 -4.47 -8.67 3.00
CA ASP A 163 -3.04 -8.79 2.77
C ASP A 163 -2.26 -7.84 3.69
N LEU A 164 -0.95 -8.02 3.67
CA LEU A 164 0.02 -7.09 4.20
C LEU A 164 1.20 -7.10 3.23
N GLY A 165 1.32 -6.08 2.41
CA GLY A 165 2.28 -6.02 1.32
C GLY A 165 3.21 -4.82 1.41
N PRO A 166 4.51 -5.01 1.69
CA PRO A 166 5.48 -3.92 1.62
C PRO A 166 5.78 -3.52 0.18
N PHE A 167 5.84 -2.21 -0.06
CA PHE A 167 6.24 -1.64 -1.34
C PHE A 167 7.74 -1.45 -1.36
N THR A 168 8.47 -2.35 -2.01
CA THR A 168 9.93 -2.47 -1.96
C THR A 168 10.59 -2.01 -3.26
N LEU A 169 11.92 -1.85 -3.23
CA LEU A 169 12.68 -1.51 -4.42
C LEU A 169 12.81 -2.74 -5.32
N VAL A 170 12.42 -2.63 -6.59
CA VAL A 170 12.63 -3.65 -7.62
C VAL A 170 13.71 -3.21 -8.60
N TYR A 171 14.50 -4.15 -9.11
CA TYR A 171 15.45 -3.89 -10.19
C TYR A 171 15.35 -4.91 -11.32
N ASN A 172 15.49 -4.41 -12.55
CA ASN A 172 15.60 -5.22 -13.74
C ASN A 172 17.02 -5.80 -13.78
N LYS A 173 17.15 -7.06 -13.35
CA LYS A 173 18.44 -7.74 -13.24
C LYS A 173 19.15 -7.86 -14.60
N SER A 174 18.40 -8.19 -15.64
CA SER A 174 18.97 -8.33 -16.99
C SER A 174 19.55 -7.01 -17.52
N LEU A 175 18.81 -5.90 -17.31
CA LEU A 175 19.28 -4.57 -17.71
C LEU A 175 20.47 -4.10 -16.87
N LEU A 176 20.42 -4.37 -15.56
CA LEU A 176 21.51 -4.07 -14.63
C LEU A 176 22.80 -4.81 -15.03
N ASP A 177 22.73 -6.11 -15.28
CA ASP A 177 23.89 -6.93 -15.68
C ASP A 177 24.49 -6.42 -17.01
N ALA A 178 23.64 -6.12 -17.98
CA ALA A 178 24.07 -5.53 -19.24
C ALA A 178 24.77 -4.16 -19.03
N ARG A 179 24.30 -3.36 -18.08
CA ARG A 179 24.88 -2.06 -17.76
C ARG A 179 26.23 -2.20 -17.04
N ILE A 180 26.35 -3.12 -16.11
CA ILE A 180 27.61 -3.46 -15.42
C ILE A 180 28.68 -3.86 -16.45
N GLU A 181 28.33 -4.74 -17.39
CA GLU A 181 29.22 -5.17 -18.47
C GLU A 181 29.61 -3.99 -19.39
N GLN A 182 28.64 -3.22 -19.86
CA GLN A 182 28.86 -2.06 -20.73
C GLN A 182 29.82 -1.02 -20.11
N LYS A 183 29.70 -0.79 -18.80
CA LYS A 183 30.52 0.16 -18.04
C LYS A 183 31.85 -0.43 -17.58
N GLY A 184 32.09 -1.73 -17.78
CA GLY A 184 33.30 -2.41 -17.31
C GLY A 184 33.41 -2.46 -15.77
N LEU A 185 32.28 -2.47 -15.06
CA LEU A 185 32.23 -2.55 -13.60
C LEU A 185 32.48 -4.00 -13.16
N ASN A 186 32.95 -4.15 -11.92
CA ASN A 186 33.10 -5.48 -11.33
C ASN A 186 31.73 -5.96 -10.78
N ALA A 187 31.14 -6.96 -11.41
CA ALA A 187 29.84 -7.47 -11.03
C ALA A 187 29.81 -7.98 -9.58
N ASP A 188 30.83 -8.75 -9.15
CA ASP A 188 30.88 -9.30 -7.79
C ASP A 188 30.92 -8.20 -6.72
N GLU A 189 31.63 -7.10 -6.99
CA GLU A 189 31.66 -5.93 -6.09
C GLU A 189 30.32 -5.21 -6.05
N ILE A 190 29.68 -5.00 -7.21
CA ILE A 190 28.36 -4.33 -7.28
C ILE A 190 27.32 -5.15 -6.52
N TYR A 191 27.25 -6.45 -6.76
CA TYR A 191 26.30 -7.31 -6.05
C TYR A 191 26.58 -7.37 -4.55
N ALA A 192 27.82 -7.53 -4.13
CA ALA A 192 28.18 -7.63 -2.71
C ALA A 192 27.99 -6.31 -1.94
N GLU A 193 28.20 -5.17 -2.60
CA GLU A 193 28.16 -3.87 -1.91
C GLU A 193 26.78 -3.21 -1.93
N TYR A 194 26.02 -3.39 -3.03
CA TYR A 194 24.78 -2.62 -3.28
C TYR A 194 23.52 -3.48 -3.38
N LEU A 195 23.62 -4.74 -3.79
CA LEU A 195 22.46 -5.55 -4.14
C LEU A 195 22.24 -6.73 -3.18
N THR A 196 22.48 -6.50 -1.89
CA THR A 196 22.31 -7.52 -0.84
C THR A 196 20.86 -7.50 -0.35
N PRO A 197 20.07 -8.59 -0.55
CA PRO A 197 18.65 -8.59 -0.18
C PRO A 197 18.41 -8.55 1.34
N THR A 198 19.39 -9.00 2.14
CA THR A 198 19.31 -9.06 3.60
C THR A 198 19.83 -7.82 4.30
N LYS A 199 20.23 -6.78 3.57
CA LYS A 199 20.79 -5.56 4.15
C LYS A 199 20.42 -4.33 3.35
N ALA A 200 19.82 -3.34 4.00
CA ALA A 200 19.46 -2.08 3.36
C ALA A 200 20.68 -1.23 3.00
N MET A 201 20.67 -0.60 1.83
CA MET A 201 21.66 0.42 1.45
C MET A 201 21.30 1.77 2.04
N THR A 202 22.33 2.63 2.19
CA THR A 202 22.09 4.04 2.47
C THR A 202 21.69 4.81 1.21
N TRP A 203 21.04 5.96 1.36
CA TRP A 203 20.75 6.89 0.25
C TRP A 203 22.01 7.27 -0.54
N GLU A 204 23.11 7.52 0.14
CA GLU A 204 24.39 7.84 -0.49
C GLU A 204 24.87 6.70 -1.40
N LYS A 205 24.83 5.46 -0.90
CA LYS A 205 25.18 4.27 -1.70
C LYS A 205 24.24 4.11 -2.91
N PHE A 206 22.96 4.29 -2.70
CA PHE A 206 21.97 4.20 -3.78
C PHE A 206 22.21 5.26 -4.87
N ARG A 207 22.38 6.53 -4.49
CA ARG A 207 22.74 7.62 -5.41
C ARG A 207 24.03 7.31 -6.19
N THR A 208 25.04 6.77 -5.50
CA THR A 208 26.30 6.36 -6.12
C THR A 208 26.12 5.26 -7.15
N LEU A 209 25.36 4.21 -6.81
CA LEU A 209 25.02 3.14 -7.73
C LEU A 209 24.29 3.66 -8.96
N LEU A 210 23.25 4.46 -8.80
CA LEU A 210 22.49 5.01 -9.91
C LEU A 210 23.36 5.83 -10.85
N LYS A 211 24.24 6.69 -10.33
CA LYS A 211 25.20 7.49 -11.14
C LYS A 211 26.21 6.62 -11.90
N MET A 212 26.62 5.50 -11.36
CA MET A 212 27.49 4.57 -12.08
C MET A 212 26.76 3.90 -13.26
N LEU A 213 25.46 3.67 -13.12
CA LEU A 213 24.66 2.89 -14.07
C LEU A 213 24.04 3.73 -15.20
N VAL A 214 23.71 5.00 -14.98
CA VAL A 214 23.10 5.88 -15.98
C VAL A 214 24.11 6.30 -17.06
N ASN A 215 23.68 6.34 -18.32
CA ASN A 215 24.44 6.89 -19.44
C ASN A 215 23.96 8.32 -19.73
N ASP A 216 24.61 9.30 -19.16
CA ASP A 216 24.39 10.73 -19.43
C ASP A 216 25.77 11.39 -19.56
N ALA A 217 26.37 11.29 -20.75
CA ALA A 217 27.74 11.72 -20.98
C ALA A 217 27.91 13.23 -20.96
N ASN A 218 26.87 13.98 -21.30
CA ASN A 218 26.87 15.44 -21.29
C ASN A 218 26.30 16.04 -19.97
N ASN A 219 25.77 15.18 -19.10
CA ASN A 219 25.19 15.52 -17.80
C ASN A 219 24.05 16.57 -17.91
N ASP A 220 23.20 16.43 -18.93
CA ASP A 220 22.05 17.33 -19.11
C ASP A 220 20.75 16.84 -18.44
N GLY A 221 20.80 15.69 -17.77
CA GLY A 221 19.68 15.07 -17.08
C GLY A 221 18.78 14.21 -17.99
N THR A 222 19.23 13.99 -19.23
CA THR A 222 18.57 13.09 -20.18
C THR A 222 19.52 11.96 -20.55
N PRO A 223 19.29 10.72 -20.11
CA PRO A 223 20.16 9.61 -20.48
C PRO A 223 20.26 9.44 -21.98
N ASP A 224 21.51 9.28 -22.50
CA ASP A 224 21.80 9.14 -23.93
C ASP A 224 21.05 8.00 -24.62
N ASP A 225 20.64 6.99 -23.85
CA ASP A 225 19.89 5.82 -24.31
C ASP A 225 18.46 5.78 -23.78
N SER A 226 17.97 6.84 -23.19
CA SER A 226 16.63 6.95 -22.60
C SER A 226 16.35 5.96 -21.45
N VAL A 227 17.40 5.42 -20.79
CA VAL A 227 17.29 4.51 -19.65
C VAL A 227 17.75 5.22 -18.39
N TYR A 228 16.80 5.52 -17.53
CA TYR A 228 17.02 6.15 -16.23
C TYR A 228 17.47 5.15 -15.17
N GLY A 229 18.08 5.65 -14.10
CA GLY A 229 18.45 4.83 -12.95
C GLY A 229 17.21 4.32 -12.21
N ILE A 230 16.26 5.21 -11.95
CA ILE A 230 14.99 4.88 -11.27
C ILE A 230 13.82 5.62 -11.90
N SER A 231 12.63 4.98 -11.90
CA SER A 231 11.40 5.58 -12.46
C SER A 231 10.88 6.74 -11.62
N HIS A 232 10.73 6.53 -10.33
CA HIS A 232 10.24 7.48 -9.33
C HIS A 232 10.72 7.05 -7.95
N TYR A 233 10.53 7.87 -6.93
CA TYR A 233 10.78 7.48 -5.54
C TYR A 233 9.56 7.80 -4.68
N GLU A 234 9.13 6.82 -3.88
CA GLU A 234 7.97 6.94 -3.00
C GLU A 234 8.25 7.92 -1.85
N ILE A 235 7.40 8.93 -1.70
CA ILE A 235 7.57 9.96 -0.65
C ILE A 235 7.46 9.36 0.74
N GLU A 236 6.45 8.52 0.98
CA GLU A 236 6.25 7.86 2.27
C GLU A 236 7.45 7.00 2.64
N THR A 237 7.96 6.26 1.66
CA THR A 237 9.16 5.42 1.86
C THR A 237 10.38 6.26 2.23
N ALA A 238 10.62 7.39 1.55
CA ALA A 238 11.71 8.29 1.90
C ALA A 238 11.53 8.90 3.30
N VAL A 239 10.33 9.36 3.61
CA VAL A 239 9.98 9.96 4.92
C VAL A 239 10.19 8.94 6.04
N TYR A 240 9.62 7.76 5.91
CA TYR A 240 9.72 6.73 6.95
C TYR A 240 11.14 6.15 7.08
N SER A 241 11.86 6.02 5.97
CA SER A 241 13.27 5.58 5.97
C SER A 241 14.24 6.65 6.46
N ASN A 242 13.77 7.83 6.81
CA ASN A 242 14.49 8.86 7.53
C ASN A 242 13.99 9.07 8.98
N ASN A 243 13.28 8.10 9.54
CA ASN A 243 12.65 8.20 10.86
C ASN A 243 11.81 9.48 11.01
N ALA A 244 11.07 9.85 9.97
CA ALA A 244 10.16 10.98 9.93
C ALA A 244 8.71 10.53 9.75
N ASN A 245 7.77 11.45 9.89
CA ASN A 245 6.36 11.23 9.63
C ASN A 245 5.71 12.54 9.17
N PHE A 246 4.51 12.47 8.60
CA PHE A 246 3.72 13.63 8.20
C PHE A 246 3.12 14.35 9.41
N PHE A 247 2.80 13.61 10.46
CA PHE A 247 2.20 14.11 11.71
C PHE A 247 2.61 13.22 12.89
N ASN A 248 2.30 13.66 14.09
CA ASN A 248 2.50 12.89 15.32
C ASN A 248 1.50 11.72 15.43
N ASP A 249 1.69 10.84 16.42
CA ASP A 249 0.97 9.57 16.53
C ASP A 249 -0.56 9.71 16.62
N ASP A 250 -1.07 10.80 17.18
CA ASP A 250 -2.52 11.06 17.27
C ASP A 250 -3.05 12.01 16.18
N ALA A 251 -2.25 12.27 15.16
CA ALA A 251 -2.55 13.16 14.02
C ALA A 251 -3.04 14.57 14.43
N SER A 252 -2.65 15.05 15.61
CA SER A 252 -3.02 16.39 16.11
C SER A 252 -2.07 17.49 15.68
N GLU A 253 -0.82 17.14 15.32
CA GLU A 253 0.23 18.08 14.98
C GLU A 253 0.99 17.62 13.74
N GLN A 254 1.15 18.52 12.78
CA GLN A 254 1.93 18.26 11.58
C GLN A 254 3.43 18.15 11.90
N ARG A 255 4.15 17.31 11.16
CA ARG A 255 5.60 17.07 11.28
C ARG A 255 6.37 17.36 9.99
N ILE A 256 5.71 17.93 8.99
CA ILE A 256 6.35 18.21 7.69
C ILE A 256 7.45 19.28 7.77
N THR A 257 7.55 20.02 8.88
CA THR A 257 8.63 20.99 9.14
C THR A 257 9.83 20.41 9.88
N ASP A 258 9.76 19.15 10.30
CA ASP A 258 10.87 18.47 10.93
C ASP A 258 12.00 18.25 9.91
N GLN A 259 13.26 18.39 10.36
CA GLN A 259 14.39 18.34 9.44
C GLN A 259 14.46 17.00 8.69
N ASN A 260 14.22 15.89 9.37
CA ASN A 260 14.22 14.57 8.74
C ASN A 260 13.16 14.45 7.63
N PHE A 261 12.01 15.10 7.77
CA PHE A 261 10.97 15.13 6.71
C PHE A 261 11.45 15.97 5.53
N ILE A 262 11.98 17.15 5.79
CA ILE A 262 12.54 18.06 4.76
C ILE A 262 13.66 17.36 3.98
N ASP A 263 14.57 16.70 4.67
CA ASP A 263 15.69 15.98 4.06
C ASP A 263 15.20 14.84 3.16
N ALA A 264 14.12 14.15 3.54
CA ALA A 264 13.54 13.09 2.74
C ALA A 264 12.95 13.62 1.42
N LEU A 265 12.22 14.72 1.45
CA LEU A 265 11.70 15.35 0.23
C LEU A 265 12.82 15.90 -0.65
N GLN A 266 13.84 16.51 -0.04
CA GLN A 266 14.98 17.06 -0.79
C GLN A 266 15.80 15.94 -1.44
N PHE A 267 15.99 14.79 -0.74
CA PHE A 267 16.64 13.60 -1.32
C PHE A 267 15.95 13.17 -2.62
N ILE A 268 14.61 13.09 -2.65
CA ILE A 268 13.87 12.71 -3.86
C ILE A 268 14.09 13.75 -4.97
N ALA A 269 13.96 15.03 -4.65
CA ALA A 269 14.16 16.09 -5.62
C ALA A 269 15.59 16.08 -6.22
N ASP A 270 16.59 15.81 -5.38
CA ASP A 270 18.00 15.76 -5.79
C ASP A 270 18.29 14.60 -6.77
N LEU A 271 17.58 13.49 -6.71
CA LEU A 271 17.73 12.38 -7.67
C LEU A 271 17.50 12.84 -9.12
N THR A 272 16.61 13.82 -9.31
CA THR A 272 16.37 14.41 -10.64
C THR A 272 17.21 15.67 -10.87
N LEU A 273 17.21 16.60 -9.90
CA LEU A 273 17.76 17.95 -10.11
C LEU A 273 19.29 18.04 -10.01
N VAL A 274 19.90 17.15 -9.23
CA VAL A 274 21.33 17.17 -8.92
C VAL A 274 22.04 15.95 -9.51
N ASP A 275 21.47 14.77 -9.31
CA ASP A 275 22.11 13.51 -9.72
C ASP A 275 21.76 13.10 -11.15
N HIS A 276 20.65 13.58 -11.69
CA HIS A 276 20.15 13.30 -13.04
C HIS A 276 19.91 11.79 -13.30
N VAL A 277 19.45 11.06 -12.26
CA VAL A 277 19.28 9.60 -12.31
C VAL A 277 17.84 9.14 -12.28
N MET A 278 16.91 10.02 -11.90
CA MET A 278 15.47 9.72 -11.83
C MET A 278 14.72 10.37 -12.98
N VAL A 279 13.66 9.73 -13.45
CA VAL A 279 12.77 10.27 -14.48
C VAL A 279 12.19 11.62 -14.02
N PRO A 280 12.35 12.70 -14.80
CA PRO A 280 11.76 14.00 -14.47
C PRO A 280 10.23 13.95 -14.34
N SER A 281 9.66 14.73 -13.43
CA SER A 281 8.20 14.77 -13.16
C SER A 281 7.36 15.01 -14.41
N ALA A 282 7.82 15.86 -15.32
CA ALA A 282 7.16 16.14 -16.59
C ALA A 282 6.97 14.87 -17.46
N LEU A 283 7.87 13.89 -17.35
CA LEU A 283 7.78 12.62 -18.08
C LEU A 283 7.04 11.55 -17.27
N GLN A 284 6.93 11.70 -15.95
CA GLN A 284 6.18 10.75 -15.12
C GLN A 284 4.66 10.80 -15.40
N SER A 285 4.13 11.96 -15.78
CA SER A 285 2.74 12.11 -16.19
C SER A 285 2.39 11.40 -17.50
N ASP A 286 3.38 11.17 -18.38
CA ASP A 286 3.17 10.52 -19.68
C ASP A 286 3.12 9.01 -19.57
N MET A 287 3.82 8.44 -18.57
CA MET A 287 3.91 7.00 -18.35
C MET A 287 4.27 6.74 -16.90
N ASP A 288 3.50 5.90 -16.23
CA ASP A 288 3.76 5.49 -14.84
C ASP A 288 5.05 4.65 -14.68
N GLY A 289 5.50 4.54 -13.44
CA GLY A 289 6.77 3.87 -13.11
C GLY A 289 6.76 2.37 -13.42
N PHE A 290 5.64 1.69 -13.21
CA PHE A 290 5.49 0.27 -13.54
C PHE A 290 5.62 0.03 -15.05
N THR A 291 4.89 0.78 -15.86
CA THR A 291 4.95 0.69 -17.33
C THR A 291 6.36 1.01 -17.86
N ARG A 292 7.07 2.00 -17.28
CA ARG A 292 8.48 2.27 -17.64
C ARG A 292 9.40 1.12 -17.31
N PHE A 293 9.21 0.49 -16.17
CA PHE A 293 10.01 -0.66 -15.74
C PHE A 293 9.81 -1.85 -16.69
N VAL A 294 8.57 -2.19 -17.01
CA VAL A 294 8.22 -3.25 -17.98
C VAL A 294 8.80 -2.95 -19.36
N ASN A 295 8.79 -1.69 -19.79
CA ASN A 295 9.39 -1.24 -21.05
C ASN A 295 10.94 -1.09 -21.00
N GLN A 296 11.59 -1.47 -19.89
CA GLN A 296 13.02 -1.39 -19.69
C GLN A 296 13.60 0.04 -19.86
N GLN A 297 12.84 1.05 -19.48
CA GLN A 297 13.24 2.47 -19.54
C GLN A 297 13.82 2.97 -18.20
N CYS A 298 13.87 2.11 -17.19
CA CYS A 298 14.57 2.35 -15.93
C CYS A 298 15.14 1.05 -15.38
N ILE A 299 16.21 1.15 -14.59
CA ILE A 299 16.87 0.00 -13.97
C ILE A 299 16.14 -0.39 -12.70
N PHE A 300 15.73 0.62 -11.90
CA PHE A 300 15.00 0.47 -10.64
C PHE A 300 13.60 1.06 -10.73
N SER A 301 12.70 0.50 -9.93
CA SER A 301 11.35 1.00 -9.66
C SER A 301 10.91 0.52 -8.28
N PHE A 302 9.64 0.72 -7.94
CA PHE A 302 9.02 0.14 -6.77
C PHE A 302 7.98 -0.90 -7.18
N MET A 303 7.80 -1.92 -6.34
CA MET A 303 6.74 -2.92 -6.50
C MET A 303 6.28 -3.46 -5.16
N GLY A 304 5.02 -3.87 -5.12
CA GLY A 304 4.48 -4.72 -4.06
C GLY A 304 4.40 -6.20 -4.48
N PRO A 305 4.09 -7.10 -3.56
CA PRO A 305 3.92 -8.53 -3.88
C PRO A 305 2.85 -8.78 -4.95
N TRP A 306 1.81 -7.95 -5.00
CA TRP A 306 0.69 -8.03 -5.96
C TRP A 306 1.09 -7.79 -7.41
N ASP A 307 2.19 -7.11 -7.67
CA ASP A 307 2.66 -6.83 -9.02
C ASP A 307 3.23 -8.08 -9.71
N CYS A 308 3.60 -9.11 -8.95
CA CYS A 308 4.07 -10.37 -9.50
C CYS A 308 3.05 -11.01 -10.45
N ALA A 309 1.76 -10.94 -10.13
CA ALA A 309 0.70 -11.48 -10.98
C ALA A 309 0.73 -10.87 -12.38
N GLN A 310 0.97 -9.55 -12.48
CA GLN A 310 1.09 -8.86 -13.76
C GLN A 310 2.40 -9.22 -14.47
N PHE A 311 3.54 -9.23 -13.77
CA PHE A 311 4.83 -9.55 -14.35
C PHE A 311 4.85 -10.98 -14.93
N TRP A 312 4.29 -11.95 -14.21
CA TRP A 312 4.20 -13.32 -14.70
C TRP A 312 3.19 -13.46 -15.85
N GLY A 313 2.10 -12.71 -15.82
CA GLY A 313 1.07 -12.70 -16.87
C GLY A 313 1.53 -12.05 -18.17
N PHE A 314 2.44 -11.06 -18.12
CA PHE A 314 2.96 -10.38 -19.31
C PHE A 314 4.10 -11.12 -20.01
N ASP A 315 4.62 -12.20 -19.43
CA ASP A 315 5.79 -12.91 -19.96
C ASP A 315 6.93 -11.92 -20.29
N ILE A 316 7.30 -11.10 -19.29
CA ILE A 316 8.30 -10.04 -19.46
C ILE A 316 9.65 -10.65 -19.91
N PRO A 317 10.38 -10.01 -20.86
CA PRO A 317 11.57 -10.58 -21.47
C PRO A 317 12.85 -10.40 -20.64
N PHE A 318 12.74 -10.21 -19.33
CA PHE A 318 13.87 -9.98 -18.44
C PHE A 318 13.63 -10.62 -17.06
N THR A 319 14.69 -10.88 -16.33
CA THR A 319 14.64 -11.26 -14.92
C THR A 319 14.69 -10.02 -14.02
N TYR A 320 14.04 -10.09 -12.87
CA TYR A 320 14.05 -9.02 -11.88
C TYR A 320 14.22 -9.57 -10.46
N ASN A 321 14.60 -8.69 -9.54
CA ASN A 321 14.68 -9.03 -8.14
C ASN A 321 14.38 -7.81 -7.28
N ILE A 322 14.25 -8.00 -5.98
CA ILE A 322 13.86 -6.95 -5.03
C ILE A 322 14.91 -6.72 -3.95
N LEU A 323 14.88 -5.55 -3.36
CA LEU A 323 15.78 -5.10 -2.31
C LEU A 323 15.01 -4.35 -1.22
N PRO A 324 15.53 -4.33 0.01
CA PRO A 324 15.07 -3.39 1.01
C PRO A 324 15.23 -1.95 0.50
N VAL A 325 14.27 -1.08 0.85
CA VAL A 325 14.35 0.32 0.43
C VAL A 325 15.53 1.04 1.06
N PRO A 326 16.21 1.95 0.36
CA PRO A 326 17.31 2.71 0.92
C PRO A 326 16.88 3.65 2.05
N TYR A 327 17.75 3.89 3.02
CA TYR A 327 17.51 4.74 4.17
C TYR A 327 18.56 5.85 4.31
N ASN A 328 18.29 6.89 5.09
CA ASN A 328 19.27 7.96 5.35
C ASN A 328 20.38 7.49 6.28
N GLY A 329 21.56 7.19 5.72
CA GLY A 329 22.73 6.73 6.49
C GLY A 329 23.35 7.79 7.41
N GLU A 330 23.03 9.07 7.23
CA GLU A 330 23.51 10.16 8.11
C GLU A 330 22.64 10.30 9.37
N ASN A 331 21.42 9.79 9.35
CA ASN A 331 20.53 9.76 10.50
C ASN A 331 20.70 8.43 11.26
N PRO A 332 21.23 8.46 12.51
CA PRO A 332 21.49 7.23 13.28
C PRO A 332 20.21 6.44 13.63
N ASP A 333 19.06 7.11 13.66
CA ASP A 333 17.76 6.51 13.98
C ASP A 333 17.00 6.03 12.74
N ALA A 334 17.53 6.28 11.53
CA ALA A 334 16.91 5.87 10.28
C ALA A 334 17.12 4.39 10.02
N MET A 335 16.08 3.78 9.46
CA MET A 335 16.07 2.37 9.03
C MET A 335 15.31 2.27 7.70
N SER A 336 15.64 1.28 6.89
CA SER A 336 14.82 0.90 5.74
C SER A 336 13.40 0.62 6.22
N THR A 337 12.47 1.49 5.88
CA THR A 337 11.07 1.36 6.27
C THR A 337 10.22 1.63 5.04
N ALA A 338 9.73 0.58 4.43
CA ALA A 338 8.84 0.69 3.28
C ALA A 338 7.44 1.14 3.73
N TRP A 339 6.72 1.78 2.82
CA TRP A 339 5.27 1.82 2.93
C TRP A 339 4.74 0.39 2.85
N VAL A 340 3.89 0.02 3.78
CA VAL A 340 3.24 -1.29 3.80
C VAL A 340 1.74 -1.06 3.69
N GLY A 341 1.16 -1.52 2.60
CA GLY A 341 -0.27 -1.41 2.36
C GLY A 341 -1.02 -2.62 2.91
N SER A 342 -2.20 -2.37 3.42
CA SER A 342 -3.16 -3.40 3.82
C SER A 342 -4.56 -3.06 3.36
N MET A 343 -5.33 -4.09 3.09
CA MET A 343 -6.77 -4.00 2.90
C MET A 343 -7.49 -4.95 3.82
N GLY A 344 -8.67 -4.53 4.28
CA GLY A 344 -9.54 -5.37 5.09
C GLY A 344 -10.71 -5.92 4.30
N TYR A 345 -11.07 -7.16 4.57
CA TYR A 345 -12.39 -7.70 4.28
C TYR A 345 -13.37 -7.19 5.32
N CYS A 346 -14.16 -6.17 4.97
CA CYS A 346 -15.13 -5.56 5.87
C CYS A 346 -16.56 -5.97 5.55
N VAL A 347 -17.35 -6.17 6.59
CA VAL A 347 -18.78 -6.51 6.47
C VAL A 347 -19.63 -5.26 6.67
N SER A 348 -20.62 -5.07 5.81
CA SER A 348 -21.57 -3.97 5.92
C SER A 348 -22.35 -4.04 7.24
N ALA A 349 -22.45 -2.91 7.94
CA ALA A 349 -23.28 -2.80 9.14
C ALA A 349 -24.76 -3.18 8.89
N ARG A 350 -25.20 -3.17 7.64
CA ARG A 350 -26.59 -3.47 7.22
C ARG A 350 -26.83 -4.94 6.89
N ALA A 351 -25.78 -5.76 6.77
CA ALA A 351 -25.93 -7.20 6.55
C ALA A 351 -26.73 -7.83 7.70
N ASN A 352 -27.74 -8.63 7.37
CA ASN A 352 -28.48 -9.38 8.37
C ASN A 352 -27.63 -10.52 8.96
N SER A 353 -28.12 -11.23 9.98
CA SER A 353 -27.34 -12.26 10.66
C SER A 353 -26.85 -13.37 9.72
N LEU A 354 -27.72 -13.83 8.81
CA LEU A 354 -27.37 -14.90 7.86
C LEU A 354 -26.36 -14.42 6.82
N GLN A 355 -26.57 -13.23 6.26
CA GLN A 355 -25.63 -12.59 5.35
C GLN A 355 -24.28 -12.34 6.02
N THR A 356 -24.28 -11.93 7.30
CA THR A 356 -23.04 -11.72 8.06
C THR A 356 -22.29 -13.03 8.24
N ALA A 357 -22.97 -14.13 8.61
CA ALA A 357 -22.35 -15.44 8.76
C ALA A 357 -21.72 -15.92 7.42
N ALA A 358 -22.45 -15.80 6.32
CA ALA A 358 -21.95 -16.16 5.00
C ALA A 358 -20.76 -15.27 4.55
N ALA A 359 -20.84 -13.96 4.78
CA ALA A 359 -19.77 -13.02 4.46
C ALA A 359 -18.51 -13.29 5.29
N MET A 360 -18.67 -13.58 6.59
CA MET A 360 -17.55 -13.92 7.47
C MET A 360 -16.93 -15.29 7.11
N ARG A 361 -17.72 -16.27 6.70
CA ARG A 361 -17.20 -17.55 6.22
C ARG A 361 -16.33 -17.36 4.97
N LEU A 362 -16.79 -16.54 4.01
CA LEU A 362 -15.99 -16.19 2.83
C LEU A 362 -14.73 -15.40 3.23
N ALA A 363 -14.87 -14.41 4.12
CA ALA A 363 -13.72 -13.60 4.55
C ALA A 363 -12.65 -14.45 5.26
N LYS A 364 -13.06 -15.38 6.13
CA LYS A 364 -12.15 -16.33 6.78
C LYS A 364 -11.47 -17.26 5.76
N TYR A 365 -12.24 -17.78 4.80
CA TYR A 365 -11.69 -18.60 3.72
C TYR A 365 -10.59 -17.84 2.96
N LEU A 366 -10.88 -16.62 2.50
CA LEU A 366 -9.90 -15.81 1.76
C LEU A 366 -8.71 -15.37 2.62
N CYS A 367 -8.91 -15.11 3.93
CA CYS A 367 -7.88 -14.58 4.81
C CYS A 367 -6.96 -15.65 5.41
N MET A 368 -7.49 -16.83 5.76
CA MET A 368 -6.79 -17.80 6.61
C MET A 368 -6.95 -19.27 6.23
N ASN A 369 -7.66 -19.60 5.13
CA ASN A 369 -7.65 -20.97 4.61
C ASN A 369 -6.33 -21.25 3.91
N GLU A 370 -5.64 -22.33 4.28
CA GLU A 370 -4.30 -22.65 3.76
C GLU A 370 -4.28 -22.86 2.24
N GLU A 371 -5.31 -23.50 1.68
CA GLU A 371 -5.37 -23.77 0.23
C GLU A 371 -5.58 -22.46 -0.55
N ALA A 372 -6.48 -21.60 -0.06
CA ALA A 372 -6.69 -20.27 -0.65
C ALA A 372 -5.42 -19.40 -0.55
N GLN A 373 -4.71 -19.42 0.58
CA GLN A 373 -3.48 -18.69 0.76
C GLN A 373 -2.34 -19.21 -0.14
N ARG A 374 -2.26 -20.53 -0.40
CA ARG A 374 -1.33 -21.10 -1.39
C ARG A 374 -1.65 -20.62 -2.80
N GLU A 375 -2.92 -20.65 -3.19
CA GLU A 375 -3.33 -20.19 -4.50
C GLU A 375 -3.02 -18.71 -4.71
N PHE A 376 -3.23 -17.86 -3.70
CA PHE A 376 -2.87 -16.45 -3.77
C PHE A 376 -1.37 -16.23 -4.05
N TYR A 377 -0.48 -16.90 -3.34
CA TYR A 377 0.95 -16.70 -3.60
C TYR A 377 1.44 -17.41 -4.86
N GLU A 378 0.86 -18.55 -5.24
CA GLU A 378 1.13 -19.21 -6.52
C GLU A 378 0.78 -18.32 -7.72
N LEU A 379 -0.30 -17.56 -7.60
CA LEU A 379 -0.75 -16.59 -8.59
C LEU A 379 0.02 -15.26 -8.54
N GLY A 380 0.94 -15.09 -7.60
CA GLY A 380 1.71 -13.86 -7.43
C GLY A 380 0.91 -12.69 -6.87
N GLN A 381 -0.13 -12.98 -6.10
CA GLN A 381 -1.08 -11.98 -5.66
C GLN A 381 -0.66 -11.30 -4.35
N GLN A 382 -0.04 -12.04 -3.43
CA GLN A 382 0.32 -11.54 -2.10
C GLN A 382 1.34 -12.43 -1.39
N VAL A 383 1.95 -11.90 -0.34
CA VAL A 383 2.60 -12.69 0.70
C VAL A 383 1.50 -13.38 1.53
N PRO A 384 1.63 -14.65 1.93
CA PRO A 384 0.61 -15.29 2.76
C PRO A 384 0.29 -14.51 4.04
N ASN A 385 -1.01 -14.42 4.38
CA ASN A 385 -1.45 -13.84 5.65
C ASN A 385 -1.10 -14.70 6.84
N LEU A 386 -1.07 -16.03 6.65
CA LEU A 386 -0.63 -16.99 7.66
C LEU A 386 0.88 -16.85 7.86
N VAL A 387 1.29 -16.36 9.03
CA VAL A 387 2.71 -16.10 9.35
C VAL A 387 3.56 -17.34 9.20
N SER A 388 3.09 -18.50 9.66
CA SER A 388 3.80 -19.77 9.52
C SER A 388 4.05 -20.15 8.06
N MET A 389 3.04 -19.98 7.20
CA MET A 389 3.17 -20.24 5.76
C MET A 389 4.13 -19.24 5.09
N ALA A 390 4.01 -17.96 5.42
CA ALA A 390 4.86 -16.91 4.87
C ALA A 390 6.34 -17.11 5.20
N THR A 391 6.64 -17.50 6.44
CA THR A 391 8.02 -17.63 6.96
C THR A 391 8.69 -18.98 6.65
N ASP A 392 7.96 -19.99 6.23
CA ASP A 392 8.50 -21.32 5.89
C ASP A 392 8.14 -21.72 4.45
N GLU A 393 6.89 -22.11 4.18
CA GLU A 393 6.46 -22.66 2.90
C GLU A 393 6.73 -21.73 1.72
N TYR A 394 6.33 -20.45 1.86
CA TYR A 394 6.49 -19.42 0.82
C TYR A 394 7.97 -19.07 0.56
N LEU A 395 8.77 -18.87 1.61
CA LEU A 395 10.18 -18.51 1.47
C LEU A 395 11.02 -19.64 0.88
N ASN A 396 10.77 -20.86 1.30
CA ASN A 396 11.55 -22.04 0.91
C ASN A 396 10.97 -22.74 -0.32
N ASP A 397 9.85 -22.28 -0.84
CA ASP A 397 9.09 -22.87 -1.95
C ASP A 397 8.94 -24.41 -1.78
N THR A 398 8.54 -24.83 -0.57
CA THR A 398 8.50 -26.25 -0.20
C THR A 398 7.51 -27.06 -1.05
N GLN A 399 6.59 -26.39 -1.73
CA GLN A 399 5.62 -26.98 -2.65
C GLN A 399 6.07 -26.94 -4.12
N GLY A 400 7.14 -26.19 -4.46
CA GLY A 400 7.62 -26.02 -5.82
C GLY A 400 6.68 -25.20 -6.72
N LEU A 401 5.86 -24.33 -6.13
CA LEU A 401 4.87 -23.50 -6.85
C LEU A 401 5.50 -22.24 -7.46
N LEU A 402 6.67 -21.85 -6.96
CA LEU A 402 7.38 -20.64 -7.32
C LEU A 402 8.67 -20.90 -8.10
N GLU A 403 8.93 -22.16 -8.49
CA GLU A 403 10.13 -22.51 -9.26
C GLU A 403 10.21 -21.71 -10.57
N GLY A 404 11.32 -21.01 -10.77
CA GLY A 404 11.56 -20.18 -11.95
C GLY A 404 10.78 -18.87 -12.02
N LYS A 405 10.03 -18.50 -10.95
CA LYS A 405 9.31 -17.23 -10.86
C LYS A 405 10.12 -16.19 -10.08
N ASP A 406 10.30 -15.01 -10.66
CA ASP A 406 10.89 -13.86 -9.98
C ASP A 406 9.84 -13.17 -9.05
N PRO A 407 10.26 -12.46 -7.99
CA PRO A 407 11.63 -12.30 -7.55
C PRO A 407 12.15 -13.54 -6.81
N ALA A 408 13.48 -13.78 -6.89
CA ALA A 408 14.11 -14.88 -6.17
C ALA A 408 14.21 -14.60 -4.65
N ASP A 409 14.48 -13.34 -4.28
CA ASP A 409 14.73 -12.92 -2.89
C ASP A 409 13.44 -12.44 -2.18
N ARG A 410 12.41 -13.29 -2.14
CA ARG A 410 11.10 -12.98 -1.51
C ARG A 410 11.20 -12.70 -0.01
N SER A 411 12.29 -13.12 0.63
CA SER A 411 12.57 -12.79 2.03
C SER A 411 12.56 -11.28 2.29
N VAL A 412 12.88 -10.46 1.29
CA VAL A 412 12.84 -8.99 1.44
C VAL A 412 11.47 -8.51 1.92
N TRP A 413 10.38 -9.08 1.40
CA TRP A 413 9.04 -8.72 1.86
C TRP A 413 8.77 -9.16 3.30
N VAL A 414 9.11 -10.41 3.62
CA VAL A 414 8.91 -10.98 4.97
C VAL A 414 9.78 -10.24 5.99
N ASP A 415 11.02 -9.96 5.65
CA ASP A 415 11.97 -9.22 6.50
C ASP A 415 11.52 -7.76 6.69
N THR A 416 10.91 -7.15 5.67
CA THR A 416 10.35 -5.80 5.76
C THR A 416 9.13 -5.74 6.68
N ILE A 417 8.30 -6.79 6.71
CA ILE A 417 7.18 -6.89 7.66
C ILE A 417 7.68 -7.11 9.08
N ASN A 418 8.59 -8.05 9.29
CA ASN A 418 9.07 -8.43 10.63
C ASN A 418 10.09 -7.46 11.23
N GLY A 419 10.88 -6.81 10.38
CA GLY A 419 12.11 -6.19 10.76
C GLY A 419 13.23 -7.19 11.02
N THR A 420 14.44 -6.73 10.83
CA THR A 420 15.65 -7.50 11.13
C THR A 420 16.49 -6.80 12.20
N SER A 421 17.70 -7.31 12.42
CA SER A 421 18.60 -6.73 13.42
C SER A 421 18.99 -5.27 13.08
N ASP A 422 19.38 -4.50 14.10
CA ASP A 422 19.91 -3.13 13.93
C ASP A 422 21.10 -3.05 12.97
N THR A 423 21.81 -4.16 12.74
CA THR A 423 22.96 -4.22 11.83
C THR A 423 22.57 -4.24 10.36
N ASP A 424 21.41 -4.81 10.04
CA ASP A 424 20.91 -4.94 8.67
C ASP A 424 20.04 -3.76 8.25
N ARG A 425 19.58 -2.99 9.24
CA ARG A 425 18.83 -1.75 9.07
C ARG A 425 17.52 -1.91 8.32
N ILE A 426 16.86 -3.04 8.44
CA ILE A 426 15.50 -3.25 7.93
C ILE A 426 14.53 -3.08 9.09
N GLY A 427 13.68 -2.05 8.99
CA GLY A 427 12.67 -1.74 10.01
C GLY A 427 11.41 -2.56 9.79
N GLY A 428 10.96 -3.27 10.81
CA GLY A 428 9.72 -4.05 10.81
C GLY A 428 8.49 -3.24 11.19
N LYS A 429 8.43 -1.96 10.85
CA LYS A 429 7.28 -1.12 11.18
C LYS A 429 6.36 -1.01 9.98
N VAL A 430 5.17 -1.55 10.12
CA VAL A 430 4.03 -1.16 9.32
C VAL A 430 3.68 0.27 9.72
N ARG A 431 3.71 1.18 8.76
CA ARG A 431 3.23 2.54 8.97
C ARG A 431 2.08 2.78 8.01
N PRO A 432 0.85 2.86 8.53
CA PRO A 432 -0.29 3.21 7.72
C PRO A 432 -0.01 4.51 6.98
N ARG A 433 -0.28 4.51 5.69
CA ARG A 433 -0.08 5.68 4.82
C ARG A 433 -0.86 6.88 5.34
N TYR A 434 -2.06 6.65 5.87
CA TYR A 434 -3.01 7.67 6.26
C TYR A 434 -3.68 7.36 7.61
N TYR A 435 -2.94 7.44 8.67
CA TYR A 435 -3.51 7.25 10.01
C TYR A 435 -4.31 8.49 10.46
N THR A 436 -5.32 8.86 9.65
CA THR A 436 -6.19 10.02 9.84
C THR A 436 -7.62 9.68 9.48
N TYR A 437 -8.54 10.62 9.73
CA TYR A 437 -9.95 10.44 9.39
C TYR A 437 -10.19 10.15 7.90
N SER A 438 -9.45 10.81 7.01
CA SER A 438 -9.60 10.67 5.55
C SER A 438 -8.27 10.93 4.85
N SER A 439 -8.05 10.28 3.73
CA SER A 439 -6.81 10.37 2.93
C SER A 439 -6.67 11.63 2.07
N GLY A 440 -7.71 12.43 1.92
CA GLY A 440 -7.74 13.57 0.98
C GLY A 440 -6.64 14.61 1.19
N TRP A 441 -6.14 14.77 2.42
CA TRP A 441 -5.02 15.66 2.72
C TRP A 441 -3.73 15.31 1.97
N TYR A 442 -3.55 14.04 1.63
CA TYR A 442 -2.34 13.59 0.94
C TYR A 442 -2.33 14.05 -0.51
N ASP A 443 -3.44 13.92 -1.21
CA ASP A 443 -3.58 14.44 -2.57
C ASP A 443 -3.39 15.95 -2.62
N ASP A 444 -3.92 16.69 -1.62
CA ASP A 444 -3.71 18.12 -1.48
C ASP A 444 -2.24 18.46 -1.25
N PHE A 445 -1.53 17.68 -0.43
CA PHE A 445 -0.11 17.85 -0.20
C PHE A 445 0.71 17.58 -1.47
N LEU A 446 0.44 16.49 -2.18
CA LEU A 446 1.12 16.15 -3.44
C LEU A 446 0.92 17.24 -4.49
N THR A 447 -0.31 17.70 -4.66
CA THR A 447 -0.64 18.80 -5.56
C THR A 447 0.12 20.06 -5.18
N TYR A 448 0.17 20.40 -3.89
CA TYR A 448 0.87 21.60 -3.44
C TYR A 448 2.37 21.55 -3.73
N ILE A 449 3.06 20.44 -3.41
CA ILE A 449 4.52 20.34 -3.66
C ILE A 449 4.87 20.42 -5.15
N ASP A 450 4.01 19.87 -6.01
CA ASP A 450 4.16 19.96 -7.46
C ASP A 450 3.96 21.40 -7.96
N GLU A 451 2.83 22.05 -7.61
CA GLU A 451 2.53 23.43 -7.98
C GLU A 451 3.56 24.44 -7.46
N GLN A 452 4.23 24.16 -6.36
CA GLN A 452 5.26 25.02 -5.80
C GLN A 452 6.65 24.78 -6.39
N GLY A 453 6.77 23.85 -7.34
CA GLY A 453 7.98 23.64 -8.13
C GLY A 453 9.09 22.92 -7.36
N LEU A 454 8.75 21.96 -6.46
CA LEU A 454 9.76 21.11 -5.84
C LEU A 454 10.55 20.33 -6.89
N TRP A 455 9.84 19.70 -7.80
CA TRP A 455 10.40 18.80 -8.82
C TRP A 455 11.10 19.52 -9.97
N THR A 456 10.89 20.84 -10.09
CA THR A 456 11.56 21.71 -11.07
C THR A 456 12.70 22.53 -10.45
N GLY A 457 12.88 22.46 -9.14
CA GLY A 457 13.91 23.19 -8.41
C GLY A 457 13.62 24.70 -8.23
N GLU A 458 12.38 25.14 -8.46
CA GLU A 458 11.97 26.53 -8.22
C GLU A 458 12.02 26.88 -6.73
N ARG A 459 11.67 25.91 -5.87
CA ARG A 459 11.74 26.03 -4.41
C ARG A 459 12.30 24.75 -3.80
N THR A 460 13.01 24.92 -2.68
CA THR A 460 13.52 23.79 -1.89
C THR A 460 12.41 23.13 -1.07
N ALA A 461 12.63 21.88 -0.66
CA ALA A 461 11.72 21.15 0.25
C ALA A 461 11.45 21.96 1.53
N GLU A 462 12.49 22.59 2.12
CA GLU A 462 12.36 23.42 3.32
C GLU A 462 11.40 24.59 3.12
N GLN A 463 11.53 25.32 1.99
CA GLN A 463 10.68 26.48 1.68
C GLN A 463 9.22 26.06 1.49
N ILE A 464 8.98 24.92 0.87
CA ILE A 464 7.65 24.39 0.58
C ILE A 464 6.99 23.90 1.88
N CYS A 465 7.68 23.06 2.66
CA CYS A 465 7.17 22.53 3.91
C CYS A 465 6.81 23.64 4.89
N LYS A 466 7.69 24.63 5.09
CA LYS A 466 7.40 25.78 5.97
C LYS A 466 6.22 26.61 5.50
N ALA A 467 6.02 26.75 4.19
CA ALA A 467 4.89 27.50 3.64
C ALA A 467 3.56 26.75 3.77
N TYR A 468 3.57 25.42 3.63
CA TYR A 468 2.37 24.59 3.69
C TYR A 468 1.92 24.22 5.11
N ALA A 469 2.84 24.15 6.05
CA ALA A 469 2.59 23.69 7.42
C ALA A 469 1.35 24.31 8.11
N PRO A 470 1.07 25.63 8.00
CA PRO A 470 -0.14 26.19 8.62
C PRO A 470 -1.43 25.65 8.00
N SER A 471 -1.47 25.46 6.68
CA SER A 471 -2.63 24.89 5.97
C SER A 471 -2.83 23.43 6.35
N PHE A 472 -1.75 22.65 6.37
CA PHE A 472 -1.80 21.25 6.76
C PHE A 472 -2.25 21.08 8.22
N GLN A 473 -1.76 21.92 9.14
CA GLN A 473 -2.23 21.92 10.53
C GLN A 473 -3.74 22.19 10.64
N SER A 474 -4.28 23.08 9.81
CA SER A 474 -5.72 23.35 9.79
C SER A 474 -6.51 22.13 9.31
N VAL A 475 -6.02 21.44 8.30
CA VAL A 475 -6.63 20.20 7.78
C VAL A 475 -6.67 19.12 8.86
N LEU A 476 -5.55 18.86 9.56
CA LEU A 476 -5.51 17.88 10.67
C LEU A 476 -6.50 18.24 11.79
N THR A 477 -6.60 19.54 12.13
CA THR A 477 -7.54 20.02 13.16
C THR A 477 -9.00 19.78 12.75
N GLU A 478 -9.33 20.03 11.48
CA GLU A 478 -10.67 19.80 10.94
C GLU A 478 -11.01 18.31 10.89
N MET A 479 -10.08 17.48 10.44
CA MET A 479 -10.26 16.03 10.42
C MET A 479 -10.52 15.45 11.80
N LYS A 480 -9.75 15.88 12.80
CA LYS A 480 -9.95 15.46 14.19
C LYS A 480 -11.31 15.89 14.75
N ALA A 481 -11.80 17.08 14.37
CA ALA A 481 -13.11 17.54 14.77
C ALA A 481 -14.27 16.72 14.17
N ASN A 482 -14.04 16.03 13.07
CA ASN A 482 -15.03 15.13 12.44
C ASN A 482 -15.17 13.78 13.17
N LEU A 483 -14.22 13.43 14.04
CA LEU A 483 -14.25 12.20 14.85
C LEU A 483 -14.98 12.38 16.19
N GLY A 484 -15.20 13.60 16.66
CA GLY A 484 -15.85 13.93 17.92
C GLY A 484 -17.16 14.60 17.76
#